data_86683440108f6cbfea430bad171488db
#
_entry.id   86683440108f6cbfea430bad171488db
#
_cell.length_a   1.000
_cell.length_b   1.000
_cell.length_c   1.000
_cell.angle_alpha   90.00
_cell.angle_beta   90.00
_cell.angle_gamma   90.00
#
_symmetry.space_group_name_H-M   'P 1'
#
loop_
_entity.id
_entity.type
_entity.pdbx_description
1 polymer ?
#
loop_
_entity_poly.entity_id
_entity_poly.type
_entity_poly.pdbx_seq_one_letter_code
_entity_poly.pdbx_strand_id
1 'polypeptide(L)'
;PAIARDEEIRKLMIVFLTPDKSGLLVGKPGIGKTAIVEGLSYLIQRDEVPNALKGYTIIKINSTSLVGKMTVNGKEEMIIALLVEELKKMDKTIVFIDEIHTLIGGSSDGPMDLANILKPALDRGDVKAIGATTTIEFDTYIIRDRAFLRRFDRIDVEEPDVPTTIKILMGSLGRIEKKTGIKFKYNEYMTEKLVESIVEATTEFKRVYGLSAMYPDIAFSVLTQAFSNALFENKSEVDIVDVYNAIKQSKRIYPDSIIKELTSFREKFKDFCEKENIVLPVVTIDEIKSNDDHR
;
A
#
# COMPACT_ATOMS: atom_id res chain seq x y z
N PRO A 1 3.40 8.10 9.41
CA PRO A 1 2.67 9.10 8.64
C PRO A 1 2.59 8.71 7.18
N ALA A 2 1.47 9.01 6.52
CA ALA A 2 1.40 8.91 5.07
C ALA A 2 2.17 10.10 4.47
N ILE A 3 2.99 9.83 3.47
CA ILE A 3 3.83 10.84 2.86
C ILE A 3 3.20 11.25 1.54
N ALA A 4 3.10 12.59 1.32
CA ALA A 4 2.53 13.18 0.12
C ALA A 4 1.08 12.74 -0.18
N ARG A 5 0.28 12.48 0.88
CA ARG A 5 -1.15 12.13 0.81
C ARG A 5 -2.04 13.07 1.62
N ASP A 6 -1.53 14.25 1.92
CA ASP A 6 -2.23 15.23 2.78
C ASP A 6 -3.57 15.65 2.21
N GLU A 7 -3.69 15.78 0.90
CA GLU A 7 -4.94 16.19 0.23
C GLU A 7 -6.01 15.11 0.35
N GLU A 8 -5.67 13.83 0.11
CA GLU A 8 -6.62 12.72 0.25
C GLU A 8 -7.03 12.53 1.71
N ILE A 9 -6.09 12.66 2.65
CA ILE A 9 -6.39 12.60 4.09
C ILE A 9 -7.32 13.75 4.50
N ARG A 10 -7.05 14.97 4.00
CA ARG A 10 -7.92 16.13 4.23
C ARG A 10 -9.33 15.90 3.71
N LYS A 11 -9.48 15.36 2.51
CA LYS A 11 -10.79 14.98 1.94
C LYS A 11 -11.53 13.97 2.80
N LEU A 12 -10.84 12.95 3.32
CA LEU A 12 -11.41 11.98 4.25
C LEU A 12 -11.90 12.66 5.53
N MET A 13 -11.12 13.57 6.13
CA MET A 13 -11.55 14.32 7.32
C MET A 13 -12.83 15.10 7.04
N ILE A 14 -12.92 15.79 5.91
CA ILE A 14 -14.11 16.56 5.51
C ILE A 14 -15.33 15.65 5.37
N VAL A 15 -15.17 14.49 4.76
CA VAL A 15 -16.24 13.49 4.64
C VAL A 15 -16.77 13.10 6.02
N PHE A 16 -15.89 12.80 6.99
CA PHE A 16 -16.32 12.42 8.34
C PHE A 16 -16.88 13.57 9.20
N LEU A 17 -16.61 14.81 8.84
CA LEU A 17 -17.27 15.99 9.42
C LEU A 17 -18.67 16.22 8.85
N THR A 18 -19.00 15.58 7.74
CA THR A 18 -20.32 15.62 7.13
C THR A 18 -21.20 14.55 7.76
N PRO A 19 -22.39 14.89 8.28
CA PRO A 19 -23.28 13.90 8.88
C PRO A 19 -23.62 12.75 7.94
N ASP A 20 -23.64 11.54 8.46
CA ASP A 20 -24.06 10.30 7.77
C ASP A 20 -23.25 9.95 6.50
N LYS A 21 -22.04 10.47 6.37
CA LYS A 21 -21.14 10.18 5.25
C LYS A 21 -19.99 9.28 5.64
N SER A 22 -19.63 8.44 4.68
CA SER A 22 -18.43 7.57 4.70
C SER A 22 -17.57 7.88 3.47
N GLY A 23 -16.29 7.52 3.53
CA GLY A 23 -15.35 7.77 2.44
C GLY A 23 -15.11 6.54 1.58
N LEU A 24 -14.95 6.74 0.27
CA LEU A 24 -14.58 5.70 -0.67
C LEU A 24 -13.31 6.10 -1.42
N LEU A 25 -12.20 5.43 -1.12
CA LEU A 25 -10.94 5.59 -1.83
C LEU A 25 -10.97 4.75 -3.12
N VAL A 26 -10.85 5.42 -4.26
CA VAL A 26 -10.85 4.78 -5.58
C VAL A 26 -9.52 5.04 -6.26
N GLY A 27 -8.84 3.98 -6.64
CA GLY A 27 -7.56 4.08 -7.33
C GLY A 27 -7.00 2.70 -7.68
N LYS A 28 -6.03 2.67 -8.56
CA LYS A 28 -5.42 1.43 -9.04
C LYS A 28 -4.76 0.64 -7.90
N PRO A 29 -4.59 -0.69 -8.05
CA PRO A 29 -3.83 -1.48 -7.08
C PRO A 29 -2.41 -0.95 -6.90
N GLY A 30 -1.88 -1.01 -5.67
CA GLY A 30 -0.51 -0.59 -5.38
C GLY A 30 -0.26 0.92 -5.30
N ILE A 31 -1.33 1.73 -5.41
CA ILE A 31 -1.22 3.20 -5.42
C ILE A 31 -1.07 3.83 -4.03
N GLY A 32 -1.33 3.07 -2.97
CA GLY A 32 -1.18 3.53 -1.59
C GLY A 32 -2.48 3.90 -0.86
N LYS A 33 -3.63 3.34 -1.24
CA LYS A 33 -4.92 3.59 -0.55
C LYS A 33 -4.86 3.27 0.95
N THR A 34 -4.27 2.13 1.31
CA THR A 34 -4.11 1.74 2.73
C THR A 34 -3.23 2.72 3.50
N ALA A 35 -2.18 3.25 2.88
CA ALA A 35 -1.30 4.24 3.50
C ALA A 35 -2.04 5.55 3.86
N ILE A 36 -3.04 5.94 3.08
CA ILE A 36 -3.89 7.10 3.38
C ILE A 36 -4.68 6.86 4.68
N VAL A 37 -5.26 5.68 4.84
CA VAL A 37 -6.01 5.30 6.05
C VAL A 37 -5.08 5.23 7.27
N GLU A 38 -3.91 4.63 7.14
CA GLU A 38 -2.88 4.59 8.19
C GLU A 38 -2.42 6.01 8.57
N GLY A 39 -2.30 6.90 7.57
CA GLY A 39 -1.95 8.30 7.78
C GLY A 39 -3.01 9.06 8.58
N LEU A 40 -4.28 8.86 8.26
CA LEU A 40 -5.38 9.44 9.04
C LEU A 40 -5.38 8.91 10.48
N SER A 41 -5.22 7.60 10.66
CA SER A 41 -5.12 6.98 11.99
C SER A 41 -3.96 7.57 12.81
N TYR A 42 -2.81 7.78 12.17
CA TYR A 42 -1.65 8.40 12.80
C TYR A 42 -1.95 9.84 13.29
N LEU A 43 -2.61 10.65 12.46
CA LEU A 43 -2.97 12.01 12.83
C LEU A 43 -4.00 12.05 13.97
N ILE A 44 -4.96 11.13 13.98
CA ILE A 44 -5.93 10.98 15.07
C ILE A 44 -5.21 10.67 16.39
N GLN A 45 -4.26 9.73 16.39
CA GLN A 45 -3.50 9.36 17.59
C GLN A 45 -2.65 10.51 18.15
N ARG A 46 -2.31 11.49 17.34
CA ARG A 46 -1.52 12.66 17.74
C ARG A 46 -2.37 13.88 18.03
N ASP A 47 -3.70 13.73 17.99
CA ASP A 47 -4.64 14.86 18.09
C ASP A 47 -4.44 15.97 17.03
N GLU A 48 -3.80 15.62 15.91
CA GLU A 48 -3.55 16.51 14.76
C GLU A 48 -4.72 16.49 13.76
N VAL A 49 -5.93 16.45 14.28
CA VAL A 49 -7.19 16.43 13.52
C VAL A 49 -8.18 17.44 14.10
N PRO A 50 -9.22 17.84 13.36
CA PRO A 50 -10.30 18.65 13.89
C PRO A 50 -10.91 18.05 15.18
N ASN A 51 -11.33 18.91 16.10
CA ASN A 51 -11.83 18.48 17.42
C ASN A 51 -12.92 17.39 17.33
N ALA A 52 -13.77 17.45 16.32
CA ALA A 52 -14.84 16.47 16.11
C ALA A 52 -14.32 15.06 15.74
N LEU A 53 -13.08 14.94 15.29
CA LEU A 53 -12.46 13.66 14.94
C LEU A 53 -11.48 13.15 16.01
N LYS A 54 -11.22 13.91 17.05
CA LYS A 54 -10.36 13.47 18.15
C LYS A 54 -10.95 12.28 18.89
N GLY A 55 -10.09 11.35 19.25
CA GLY A 55 -10.47 10.13 19.97
C GLY A 55 -11.14 9.05 19.11
N TYR A 56 -11.24 9.24 17.79
CA TYR A 56 -11.70 8.20 16.90
C TYR A 56 -10.67 7.06 16.80
N THR A 57 -11.18 5.86 16.56
CA THR A 57 -10.38 4.66 16.29
C THR A 57 -10.73 4.13 14.91
N ILE A 58 -9.73 3.75 14.12
CA ILE A 58 -9.94 3.10 12.83
C ILE A 58 -9.68 1.60 13.00
N ILE A 59 -10.67 0.78 12.70
CA ILE A 59 -10.61 -0.69 12.78
C ILE A 59 -10.59 -1.24 11.35
N LYS A 60 -9.54 -1.98 11.01
CA LYS A 60 -9.48 -2.69 9.73
C LYS A 60 -10.27 -4.00 9.81
N ILE A 61 -11.22 -4.17 8.92
CA ILE A 61 -11.96 -5.42 8.72
C ILE A 61 -11.33 -6.18 7.56
N ASN A 62 -11.01 -7.44 7.81
CA ASN A 62 -10.63 -8.39 6.79
C ASN A 62 -11.84 -9.30 6.49
N SER A 63 -12.39 -9.19 5.28
CA SER A 63 -13.56 -9.94 4.86
C SER A 63 -13.39 -11.47 4.99
N THR A 64 -12.18 -11.97 4.77
CA THR A 64 -11.89 -13.41 4.88
C THR A 64 -11.90 -13.95 6.31
N SER A 65 -11.56 -13.09 7.29
CA SER A 65 -11.52 -13.46 8.72
C SER A 65 -12.91 -13.49 9.37
N LEU A 66 -13.91 -12.95 8.71
CA LEU A 66 -15.27 -12.80 9.25
C LEU A 66 -16.23 -13.90 8.77
N VAL A 67 -15.71 -14.84 8.00
CA VAL A 67 -16.47 -16.00 7.54
C VAL A 67 -16.56 -17.04 8.66
N GLY A 68 -17.78 -17.46 8.98
CA GLY A 68 -18.00 -18.52 9.94
C GLY A 68 -18.96 -18.17 11.08
N LYS A 69 -19.14 -19.11 11.95
CA LYS A 69 -19.99 -19.02 13.15
C LYS A 69 -19.17 -19.25 14.40
N MET A 70 -19.61 -18.67 15.49
CA MET A 70 -19.07 -18.95 16.81
C MET A 70 -20.22 -19.23 17.78
N THR A 71 -19.92 -19.98 18.82
CA THR A 71 -20.92 -20.28 19.85
C THR A 71 -20.86 -19.23 20.95
N VAL A 72 -21.97 -18.52 21.13
CA VAL A 72 -22.13 -17.51 22.17
C VAL A 72 -23.34 -17.92 23.02
N ASN A 73 -23.13 -18.11 24.33
CA ASN A 73 -24.19 -18.53 25.27
C ASN A 73 -24.96 -19.78 24.82
N GLY A 74 -24.27 -20.75 24.18
CA GLY A 74 -24.85 -21.99 23.71
C GLY A 74 -25.64 -21.90 22.40
N LYS A 75 -25.59 -20.75 21.70
CA LYS A 75 -26.20 -20.55 20.38
C LYS A 75 -25.11 -20.29 19.34
N GLU A 76 -25.28 -20.85 18.16
CA GLU A 76 -24.45 -20.52 17.01
C GLU A 76 -24.88 -19.17 16.43
N GLU A 77 -23.93 -18.22 16.36
CA GLU A 77 -24.13 -16.91 15.75
C GLU A 77 -23.04 -16.64 14.72
N MET A 78 -23.39 -15.89 13.69
CA MET A 78 -22.41 -15.48 12.66
C MET A 78 -21.47 -14.42 13.23
N ILE A 79 -20.17 -14.60 13.03
CA ILE A 79 -19.13 -13.67 13.52
C ILE A 79 -19.40 -12.25 13.01
N ILE A 80 -19.80 -12.12 11.75
CA ILE A 80 -20.10 -10.79 11.16
C ILE A 80 -21.32 -10.11 11.82
N ALA A 81 -22.35 -10.87 12.18
CA ALA A 81 -23.52 -10.29 12.85
C ALA A 81 -23.16 -9.74 14.23
N LEU A 82 -22.36 -10.47 15.00
CA LEU A 82 -21.86 -10.03 16.30
C LEU A 82 -20.98 -8.79 16.16
N LEU A 83 -20.09 -8.77 15.15
CA LEU A 83 -19.24 -7.61 14.89
C LEU A 83 -20.07 -6.36 14.57
N VAL A 84 -21.08 -6.46 13.71
CA VAL A 84 -21.92 -5.32 13.33
C VAL A 84 -22.71 -4.79 14.53
N GLU A 85 -23.25 -5.67 15.38
CA GLU A 85 -23.93 -5.26 16.63
C GLU A 85 -22.99 -4.55 17.61
N GLU A 86 -21.75 -5.02 17.72
CA GLU A 86 -20.73 -4.32 18.54
C GLU A 86 -20.32 -2.98 17.93
N LEU A 87 -20.10 -2.91 16.62
CA LEU A 87 -19.75 -1.67 15.94
C LEU A 87 -20.82 -0.59 16.09
N LYS A 88 -22.11 -0.95 16.08
CA LYS A 88 -23.20 0.00 16.31
C LYS A 88 -23.19 0.60 17.71
N LYS A 89 -22.63 -0.10 18.69
CA LYS A 89 -22.51 0.37 20.08
C LYS A 89 -21.25 1.20 20.32
N MET A 90 -20.28 1.11 19.42
CA MET A 90 -19.00 1.81 19.57
C MET A 90 -19.10 3.24 19.05
N ASP A 91 -18.96 4.19 19.98
CA ASP A 91 -18.80 5.59 19.63
C ASP A 91 -17.40 5.83 19.02
N LYS A 92 -17.28 6.86 18.18
CA LYS A 92 -16.00 7.32 17.61
C LYS A 92 -15.17 6.21 16.95
N THR A 93 -15.85 5.37 16.17
CA THR A 93 -15.23 4.27 15.45
C THR A 93 -15.47 4.40 13.95
N ILE A 94 -14.40 4.23 13.17
CA ILE A 94 -14.42 4.17 11.72
C ILE A 94 -13.93 2.78 11.32
N VAL A 95 -14.66 2.12 10.43
CA VAL A 95 -14.29 0.81 9.90
C VAL A 95 -13.59 0.98 8.56
N PHE A 96 -12.40 0.42 8.40
CA PHE A 96 -11.73 0.35 7.10
C PHE A 96 -11.99 -1.00 6.45
N ILE A 97 -12.56 -0.96 5.25
CA ILE A 97 -12.91 -2.15 4.45
C ILE A 97 -12.15 -2.06 3.13
N ASP A 98 -11.12 -2.87 3.00
CA ASP A 98 -10.43 -3.01 1.72
C ASP A 98 -11.26 -3.88 0.76
N GLU A 99 -11.11 -3.63 -0.54
CA GLU A 99 -11.90 -4.33 -1.58
C GLU A 99 -13.41 -4.34 -1.31
N ILE A 100 -13.96 -3.18 -0.91
CA ILE A 100 -15.37 -3.03 -0.49
C ILE A 100 -16.38 -3.45 -1.58
N HIS A 101 -15.96 -3.47 -2.84
CA HIS A 101 -16.78 -3.95 -3.96
C HIS A 101 -17.25 -5.41 -3.78
N THR A 102 -16.52 -6.21 -2.99
CA THR A 102 -16.93 -7.59 -2.67
C THR A 102 -18.24 -7.67 -1.89
N LEU A 103 -18.61 -6.58 -1.20
CA LEU A 103 -19.88 -6.47 -0.47
C LEU A 103 -21.06 -6.01 -1.33
N ILE A 104 -20.81 -5.47 -2.53
CA ILE A 104 -21.82 -4.70 -3.26
C ILE A 104 -22.24 -5.41 -4.56
N GLY A 105 -21.35 -6.08 -5.22
CA GLY A 105 -21.52 -6.45 -6.62
C GLY A 105 -22.16 -7.80 -6.91
N GLY A 106 -22.71 -8.53 -5.96
CA GLY A 106 -23.28 -9.85 -6.24
C GLY A 106 -22.27 -10.81 -6.89
N SER A 107 -20.98 -10.58 -6.69
CA SER A 107 -19.94 -11.50 -7.15
C SER A 107 -20.13 -12.82 -6.40
N SER A 108 -20.33 -13.87 -7.16
CA SER A 108 -20.54 -15.24 -6.67
C SER A 108 -19.39 -15.78 -5.81
N ASP A 109 -18.32 -15.03 -5.64
CA ASP A 109 -17.08 -15.45 -4.99
C ASP A 109 -16.87 -14.88 -3.57
N GLY A 110 -17.77 -13.99 -3.09
CA GLY A 110 -17.71 -13.46 -1.73
C GLY A 110 -18.65 -14.17 -0.77
N PRO A 111 -18.36 -14.19 0.56
CA PRO A 111 -19.31 -14.73 1.52
C PRO A 111 -20.61 -13.91 1.50
N MET A 112 -21.69 -14.49 0.99
CA MET A 112 -23.01 -13.83 0.89
C MET A 112 -23.49 -13.25 2.23
N ASP A 113 -23.06 -13.86 3.33
CA ASP A 113 -23.41 -13.45 4.68
C ASP A 113 -22.81 -12.09 5.06
N LEU A 114 -21.56 -11.81 4.64
CA LEU A 114 -20.90 -10.54 4.90
C LEU A 114 -21.65 -9.38 4.21
N ALA A 115 -21.99 -9.54 2.93
CA ALA A 115 -22.74 -8.55 2.17
C ALA A 115 -24.13 -8.31 2.77
N ASN A 116 -24.83 -9.38 3.10
CA ASN A 116 -26.21 -9.30 3.61
C ASN A 116 -26.32 -8.66 5.01
N ILE A 117 -25.28 -8.71 5.81
CA ILE A 117 -25.29 -8.18 7.19
C ILE A 117 -24.64 -6.81 7.26
N LEU A 118 -23.45 -6.63 6.67
CA LEU A 118 -22.69 -5.40 6.79
C LEU A 118 -23.21 -4.28 5.88
N LYS A 119 -23.58 -4.60 4.64
CA LYS A 119 -24.06 -3.59 3.69
C LYS A 119 -25.29 -2.81 4.21
N PRO A 120 -26.33 -3.40 4.78
CA PRO A 120 -27.45 -2.63 5.32
C PRO A 120 -27.04 -1.66 6.43
N ALA A 121 -26.08 -2.01 7.27
CA ALA A 121 -25.56 -1.13 8.32
C ALA A 121 -24.81 0.08 7.71
N LEU A 122 -24.04 -0.14 6.65
CA LEU A 122 -23.37 0.93 5.90
C LEU A 122 -24.37 1.83 5.18
N ASP A 123 -25.37 1.26 4.52
CA ASP A 123 -26.40 1.99 3.77
C ASP A 123 -27.30 2.84 4.67
N ARG A 124 -27.53 2.42 5.91
CA ARG A 124 -28.28 3.21 6.90
C ARG A 124 -27.44 4.28 7.61
N GLY A 125 -26.11 4.19 7.51
CA GLY A 125 -25.22 5.07 8.24
C GLY A 125 -25.02 4.69 9.72
N ASP A 126 -25.41 3.49 10.11
CA ASP A 126 -25.24 2.96 11.49
C ASP A 126 -23.74 2.78 11.83
N VAL A 127 -22.91 2.61 10.82
CA VAL A 127 -21.47 2.44 10.92
C VAL A 127 -20.77 3.40 9.98
N LYS A 128 -19.80 4.17 10.47
CA LYS A 128 -18.90 5.00 9.66
C LYS A 128 -17.79 4.15 9.07
N ALA A 129 -17.51 4.31 7.78
CA ALA A 129 -16.54 3.49 7.11
C ALA A 129 -15.65 4.27 6.13
N ILE A 130 -14.46 3.71 5.89
CA ILE A 130 -13.62 4.00 4.71
C ILE A 130 -13.60 2.75 3.88
N GLY A 131 -14.12 2.81 2.66
CA GLY A 131 -13.99 1.76 1.66
C GLY A 131 -12.78 2.02 0.76
N ALA A 132 -12.16 0.98 0.28
CA ALA A 132 -11.15 1.06 -0.78
C ALA A 132 -11.52 0.11 -1.91
N THR A 133 -11.37 0.58 -3.15
CA THR A 133 -11.63 -0.21 -4.34
C THR A 133 -10.80 0.31 -5.52
N THR A 134 -10.80 -0.40 -6.63
CA THR A 134 -10.20 0.09 -7.86
C THR A 134 -11.22 0.81 -8.73
N THR A 135 -10.74 1.55 -9.75
CA THR A 135 -11.61 2.22 -10.72
C THR A 135 -12.46 1.22 -11.49
N ILE A 136 -11.89 0.07 -11.84
CA ILE A 136 -12.60 -0.98 -12.61
C ILE A 136 -13.75 -1.57 -11.79
N GLU A 137 -13.49 -1.96 -10.55
CA GLU A 137 -14.52 -2.50 -9.66
C GLU A 137 -15.57 -1.46 -9.29
N PHE A 138 -15.16 -0.18 -9.13
CA PHE A 138 -16.11 0.91 -8.93
C PHE A 138 -17.09 1.01 -10.09
N ASP A 139 -16.58 1.08 -11.32
CA ASP A 139 -17.41 1.21 -12.53
C ASP A 139 -18.25 -0.06 -12.81
N THR A 140 -17.76 -1.23 -12.41
CA THR A 140 -18.43 -2.49 -12.63
C THR A 140 -19.54 -2.75 -11.62
N TYR A 141 -19.27 -2.54 -10.33
CA TYR A 141 -20.13 -2.98 -9.23
C TYR A 141 -20.77 -1.85 -8.44
N ILE A 142 -20.03 -0.78 -8.14
CA ILE A 142 -20.46 0.25 -7.18
C ILE A 142 -21.32 1.33 -7.81
N ILE A 143 -21.00 1.76 -9.03
CA ILE A 143 -21.65 2.91 -9.68
C ILE A 143 -23.17 2.76 -9.83
N ARG A 144 -23.66 1.54 -9.84
CA ARG A 144 -25.11 1.23 -9.99
C ARG A 144 -25.85 1.17 -8.67
N ASP A 145 -25.13 1.11 -7.55
CA ASP A 145 -25.73 1.03 -6.22
C ASP A 145 -26.00 2.42 -5.65
N ARG A 146 -27.21 2.93 -5.90
CA ARG A 146 -27.60 4.27 -5.48
C ARG A 146 -27.68 4.42 -3.96
N ALA A 147 -28.02 3.38 -3.22
CA ALA A 147 -28.11 3.42 -1.77
C ALA A 147 -26.72 3.59 -1.17
N PHE A 148 -25.77 2.84 -1.67
CA PHE A 148 -24.36 2.94 -1.28
C PHE A 148 -23.77 4.32 -1.62
N LEU A 149 -23.98 4.81 -2.84
CA LEU A 149 -23.45 6.11 -3.30
C LEU A 149 -24.03 7.32 -2.55
N ARG A 150 -25.18 7.19 -1.89
CA ARG A 150 -25.69 8.24 -1.00
C ARG A 150 -24.89 8.39 0.28
N ARG A 151 -24.22 7.35 0.73
CA ARG A 151 -23.47 7.29 1.99
C ARG A 151 -21.96 7.43 1.80
N PHE A 152 -21.45 7.04 0.66
CA PHE A 152 -20.02 7.03 0.39
C PHE A 152 -19.64 8.13 -0.61
N ASP A 153 -18.83 9.08 -0.15
CA ASP A 153 -18.24 10.09 -1.01
C ASP A 153 -16.92 9.57 -1.60
N ARG A 154 -16.83 9.61 -2.93
CA ARG A 154 -15.67 9.14 -3.67
C ARG A 154 -14.49 10.11 -3.53
N ILE A 155 -13.32 9.55 -3.23
CA ILE A 155 -12.04 10.22 -3.22
C ILE A 155 -11.12 9.48 -4.18
N ASP A 156 -10.75 10.12 -5.28
CA ASP A 156 -9.83 9.55 -6.24
C ASP A 156 -8.39 9.62 -5.71
N VAL A 157 -7.69 8.49 -5.83
CA VAL A 157 -6.29 8.36 -5.45
C VAL A 157 -5.48 8.17 -6.71
N GLU A 158 -4.67 9.17 -7.03
CA GLU A 158 -3.84 9.17 -8.22
C GLU A 158 -2.45 8.60 -7.95
N GLU A 159 -1.80 8.13 -9.02
CA GLU A 159 -0.44 7.65 -8.97
C GLU A 159 0.50 8.82 -8.66
N PRO A 160 1.43 8.68 -7.69
CA PRO A 160 2.43 9.71 -7.45
C PRO A 160 3.40 9.83 -8.62
N ASP A 161 3.87 11.04 -8.88
CA ASP A 161 4.97 11.29 -9.80
C ASP A 161 6.31 10.74 -9.24
N VAL A 162 7.36 10.78 -10.06
CA VAL A 162 8.68 10.25 -9.67
C VAL A 162 9.24 10.96 -8.43
N PRO A 163 9.29 12.30 -8.33
CA PRO A 163 9.77 12.97 -7.12
C PRO A 163 8.97 12.61 -5.87
N THR A 164 7.66 12.51 -5.99
CA THR A 164 6.79 12.13 -4.88
C THR A 164 7.00 10.67 -4.49
N THR A 165 7.19 9.78 -5.45
CA THR A 165 7.52 8.37 -5.21
C THR A 165 8.81 8.24 -4.40
N ILE A 166 9.85 8.98 -4.75
CA ILE A 166 11.12 9.01 -4.00
C ILE A 166 10.88 9.44 -2.54
N LYS A 167 10.10 10.50 -2.32
CA LYS A 167 9.73 10.96 -0.98
C LYS A 167 8.97 9.89 -0.18
N ILE A 168 8.06 9.18 -0.83
CA ILE A 168 7.29 8.09 -0.21
C ILE A 168 8.23 6.96 0.22
N LEU A 169 9.16 6.54 -0.64
CA LEU A 169 10.13 5.50 -0.32
C LEU A 169 11.03 5.94 0.85
N MET A 170 11.61 7.13 0.76
CA MET A 170 12.49 7.68 1.82
C MET A 170 11.78 7.74 3.17
N GLY A 171 10.57 8.25 3.21
CA GLY A 171 9.80 8.34 4.44
C GLY A 171 9.30 7.00 4.98
N SER A 172 9.31 5.96 4.18
CA SER A 172 8.93 4.60 4.58
C SER A 172 10.09 3.80 5.15
N LEU A 173 11.33 4.25 4.97
CA LEU A 173 12.54 3.54 5.40
C LEU A 173 12.52 3.23 6.90
N GLY A 174 12.21 4.20 7.76
CA GLY A 174 12.16 3.98 9.20
C GLY A 174 11.21 2.88 9.63
N ARG A 175 10.09 2.71 8.92
CA ARG A 175 9.15 1.60 9.15
C ARG A 175 9.73 0.26 8.71
N ILE A 176 10.38 0.22 7.55
CA ILE A 176 11.02 -1.00 7.03
C ILE A 176 12.18 -1.40 7.95
N GLU A 177 13.02 -0.45 8.35
CA GLU A 177 14.13 -0.66 9.27
C GLU A 177 13.65 -1.21 10.62
N LYS A 178 12.59 -0.63 11.18
CA LYS A 178 11.99 -1.12 12.42
C LYS A 178 11.43 -2.53 12.30
N LYS A 179 10.83 -2.85 11.15
CA LYS A 179 10.22 -4.17 10.90
C LYS A 179 11.27 -5.25 10.65
N THR A 180 12.37 -4.90 9.99
CA THR A 180 13.44 -5.84 9.63
C THR A 180 14.54 -5.94 10.67
N GLY A 181 14.71 -4.91 11.52
CA GLY A 181 15.77 -4.83 12.50
C GLY A 181 17.13 -4.37 11.94
N ILE A 182 17.20 -4.05 10.65
CA ILE A 182 18.42 -3.56 10.00
C ILE A 182 18.20 -2.17 9.40
N LYS A 183 19.27 -1.42 9.20
CA LYS A 183 19.23 -0.03 8.71
C LYS A 183 20.00 0.13 7.41
N PHE A 184 19.69 1.19 6.66
CA PHE A 184 20.57 1.65 5.59
C PHE A 184 21.89 2.12 6.18
N LYS A 185 22.99 1.72 5.53
CA LYS A 185 24.36 2.01 5.99
C LYS A 185 24.73 3.49 5.89
N TYR A 186 24.16 4.21 4.93
CA TYR A 186 24.61 5.53 4.50
C TYR A 186 23.79 6.67 5.11
N ASN A 187 24.33 7.89 4.99
CA ASN A 187 23.60 9.11 5.35
C ASN A 187 22.37 9.33 4.43
N GLU A 188 21.56 10.30 4.78
CA GLU A 188 20.32 10.60 4.06
C GLU A 188 20.56 10.90 2.58
N TYR A 189 21.56 11.72 2.26
CA TYR A 189 21.90 12.09 0.88
C TYR A 189 22.24 10.88 0.01
N MET A 190 23.12 10.00 0.49
CA MET A 190 23.52 8.81 -0.26
C MET A 190 22.37 7.80 -0.36
N THR A 191 21.58 7.65 0.70
CA THR A 191 20.39 6.80 0.71
C THR A 191 19.37 7.28 -0.30
N GLU A 192 19.11 8.58 -0.38
CA GLU A 192 18.20 9.17 -1.38
C GLU A 192 18.67 8.89 -2.81
N LYS A 193 19.96 9.01 -3.09
CA LYS A 193 20.53 8.68 -4.41
C LYS A 193 20.34 7.21 -4.78
N LEU A 194 20.46 6.29 -3.83
CA LEU A 194 20.19 4.87 -4.04
C LEU A 194 18.71 4.63 -4.31
N VAL A 195 17.82 5.28 -3.56
CA VAL A 195 16.37 5.22 -3.77
C VAL A 195 15.97 5.80 -5.13
N GLU A 196 16.53 6.93 -5.54
CA GLU A 196 16.35 7.48 -6.89
C GLU A 196 16.73 6.47 -7.97
N SER A 197 17.86 5.80 -7.81
CA SER A 197 18.31 4.78 -8.76
C SER A 197 17.39 3.58 -8.84
N ILE A 198 16.77 3.19 -7.73
CA ILE A 198 15.71 2.17 -7.71
C ILE A 198 14.52 2.60 -8.56
N VAL A 199 14.03 3.82 -8.37
CA VAL A 199 12.89 4.35 -9.13
C VAL A 199 13.24 4.44 -10.63
N GLU A 200 14.39 4.99 -10.98
CA GLU A 200 14.87 5.07 -12.36
C GLU A 200 14.93 3.68 -13.03
N ALA A 201 15.45 2.68 -12.33
CA ALA A 201 15.56 1.32 -12.86
C ALA A 201 14.21 0.67 -13.18
N THR A 202 13.11 1.10 -12.54
CA THR A 202 11.76 0.59 -12.77
C THR A 202 11.02 1.29 -13.93
N THR A 203 11.59 2.33 -14.52
CA THR A 203 10.92 3.19 -15.52
C THR A 203 10.50 2.40 -16.77
N GLU A 204 11.38 1.56 -17.32
CA GLU A 204 11.04 0.75 -18.50
C GLU A 204 9.98 -0.33 -18.19
N PHE A 205 10.04 -0.95 -17.01
CA PHE A 205 9.01 -1.88 -16.57
C PHE A 205 7.64 -1.20 -16.55
N LYS A 206 7.57 0.00 -15.95
CA LYS A 206 6.35 0.79 -15.91
C LYS A 206 5.86 1.16 -17.31
N ARG A 207 6.76 1.56 -18.21
CA ARG A 207 6.43 1.91 -19.60
C ARG A 207 5.84 0.72 -20.36
N VAL A 208 6.42 -0.46 -20.21
CA VAL A 208 6.01 -1.67 -20.93
C VAL A 208 4.71 -2.25 -20.37
N TYR A 209 4.61 -2.37 -19.06
CA TYR A 209 3.45 -3.01 -18.41
C TYR A 209 2.31 -2.05 -18.06
N GLY A 210 2.53 -0.75 -18.20
CA GLY A 210 1.48 0.28 -18.16
C GLY A 210 0.60 0.21 -16.92
N LEU A 211 -0.66 -0.10 -17.13
CA LEU A 211 -1.69 -0.06 -16.08
C LEU A 211 -1.52 -1.10 -14.96
N SER A 212 -0.74 -2.15 -15.18
CA SER A 212 -0.46 -3.17 -14.16
C SER A 212 0.78 -2.87 -13.32
N ALA A 213 1.50 -1.78 -13.64
CA ALA A 213 2.74 -1.37 -12.99
C ALA A 213 2.60 0.05 -12.42
N MET A 214 2.30 0.16 -11.13
CA MET A 214 2.01 1.44 -10.46
C MET A 214 3.05 1.80 -9.43
N TYR A 215 3.38 3.10 -9.37
CA TYR A 215 4.09 3.67 -8.25
C TYR A 215 3.12 3.89 -7.06
N PRO A 216 3.58 3.75 -5.81
CA PRO A 216 4.96 3.40 -5.40
C PRO A 216 5.25 1.88 -5.38
N ASP A 217 4.28 1.01 -5.65
CA ASP A 217 4.37 -0.45 -5.43
C ASP A 217 5.58 -1.10 -6.12
N ILE A 218 5.78 -0.82 -7.42
CA ILE A 218 6.90 -1.43 -8.16
C ILE A 218 8.27 -1.03 -7.61
N ALA A 219 8.43 0.21 -7.18
CA ALA A 219 9.68 0.69 -6.57
C ALA A 219 9.86 0.15 -5.15
N PHE A 220 8.78 0.04 -4.36
CA PHE A 220 8.80 -0.62 -3.06
C PHE A 220 9.26 -2.07 -3.14
N SER A 221 8.82 -2.79 -4.15
CA SER A 221 9.23 -4.18 -4.39
C SER A 221 10.74 -4.32 -4.52
N VAL A 222 11.39 -3.40 -5.24
CA VAL A 222 12.87 -3.40 -5.39
C VAL A 222 13.55 -2.97 -4.08
N LEU A 223 13.03 -1.94 -3.41
CA LEU A 223 13.58 -1.46 -2.14
C LEU A 223 13.54 -2.56 -1.07
N THR A 224 12.42 -3.24 -0.91
CA THR A 224 12.27 -4.33 0.05
C THR A 224 13.14 -5.54 -0.30
N GLN A 225 13.38 -5.79 -1.59
CA GLN A 225 14.33 -6.82 -2.03
C GLN A 225 15.76 -6.51 -1.57
N ALA A 226 16.18 -5.25 -1.55
CA ALA A 226 17.49 -4.87 -1.02
C ALA A 226 17.63 -5.21 0.47
N PHE A 227 16.59 -4.96 1.27
CA PHE A 227 16.55 -5.39 2.68
C PHE A 227 16.59 -6.92 2.82
N SER A 228 15.85 -7.63 1.98
CA SER A 228 15.83 -9.10 1.98
C SER A 228 17.20 -9.69 1.64
N ASN A 229 17.92 -9.09 0.70
CA ASN A 229 19.28 -9.52 0.34
C ASN A 229 20.24 -9.37 1.54
N ALA A 230 20.19 -8.23 2.23
CA ALA A 230 21.02 -8.00 3.42
C ALA A 230 20.68 -8.98 4.55
N LEU A 231 19.39 -9.24 4.79
CA LEU A 231 18.94 -10.21 5.80
C LEU A 231 19.38 -11.64 5.47
N PHE A 232 19.31 -12.04 4.21
CA PHE A 232 19.73 -13.36 3.76
C PHE A 232 21.24 -13.61 4.03
N GLU A 233 22.06 -12.57 3.88
CA GLU A 233 23.48 -12.60 4.17
C GLU A 233 23.82 -12.35 5.64
N ASN A 234 22.83 -12.27 6.54
CA ASN A 234 22.99 -11.97 7.95
C ASN A 234 23.72 -10.64 8.24
N LYS A 235 23.54 -9.66 7.37
CA LYS A 235 24.09 -8.31 7.52
C LYS A 235 23.26 -7.49 8.52
N SER A 236 23.89 -6.57 9.21
CA SER A 236 23.25 -5.61 10.11
C SER A 236 22.81 -4.32 9.41
N GLU A 237 23.28 -4.11 8.19
CA GLU A 237 23.02 -2.91 7.40
C GLU A 237 22.78 -3.24 5.93
N VAL A 238 21.95 -2.44 5.28
CA VAL A 238 21.74 -2.48 3.83
C VAL A 238 22.74 -1.55 3.15
N ASP A 239 23.54 -2.09 2.24
CA ASP A 239 24.53 -1.33 1.49
C ASP A 239 24.24 -1.25 0.00
N ILE A 240 25.11 -0.57 -0.75
CA ILE A 240 24.97 -0.38 -2.20
C ILE A 240 24.95 -1.72 -2.98
N VAL A 241 25.66 -2.74 -2.48
CA VAL A 241 25.69 -4.07 -3.12
C VAL A 241 24.32 -4.72 -3.03
N ASP A 242 23.64 -4.60 -1.90
CA ASP A 242 22.28 -5.12 -1.72
C ASP A 242 21.29 -4.46 -2.68
N VAL A 243 21.40 -3.15 -2.88
CA VAL A 243 20.59 -2.39 -3.84
C VAL A 243 20.90 -2.82 -5.28
N TYR A 244 22.17 -2.93 -5.63
CA TYR A 244 22.59 -3.38 -6.95
C TYR A 244 22.05 -4.78 -7.27
N ASN A 245 22.18 -5.71 -6.34
CA ASN A 245 21.64 -7.07 -6.49
C ASN A 245 20.11 -7.09 -6.52
N ALA A 246 19.44 -6.21 -5.79
CA ALA A 246 17.99 -6.07 -5.86
C ALA A 246 17.52 -5.64 -7.25
N ILE A 247 18.20 -4.69 -7.89
CA ILE A 247 17.92 -4.28 -9.28
C ILE A 247 18.16 -5.46 -10.23
N LYS A 248 19.28 -6.17 -10.07
CA LYS A 248 19.63 -7.33 -10.91
C LYS A 248 18.58 -8.45 -10.83
N GLN A 249 18.03 -8.72 -9.66
CA GLN A 249 17.16 -9.86 -9.37
C GLN A 249 15.67 -9.54 -9.45
N SER A 250 15.30 -8.27 -9.49
CA SER A 250 13.90 -7.85 -9.38
C SER A 250 13.08 -8.19 -10.62
N LYS A 251 11.89 -8.73 -10.38
CA LYS A 251 10.85 -8.90 -11.40
C LYS A 251 10.17 -7.58 -11.80
N ARG A 252 10.52 -6.46 -11.16
CA ARG A 252 10.04 -5.10 -11.45
C ARG A 252 11.03 -4.28 -12.27
N ILE A 253 12.07 -4.92 -12.76
CA ILE A 253 12.98 -4.37 -13.77
C ILE A 253 12.68 -5.08 -15.10
N TYR A 254 12.54 -4.29 -16.17
CA TYR A 254 12.29 -4.87 -17.49
C TYR A 254 13.49 -5.69 -17.95
N PRO A 255 13.32 -6.98 -18.30
CA PRO A 255 14.44 -7.89 -18.56
C PRO A 255 15.44 -7.38 -19.60
N ASP A 256 14.94 -6.82 -20.71
CA ASP A 256 15.79 -6.31 -21.79
C ASP A 256 16.57 -5.04 -21.42
N SER A 257 16.18 -4.34 -20.36
CA SER A 257 16.85 -3.13 -19.87
C SER A 257 17.78 -3.36 -18.68
N ILE A 258 17.81 -4.57 -18.08
CA ILE A 258 18.58 -4.85 -16.86
C ILE A 258 20.06 -4.46 -17.03
N ILE A 259 20.72 -4.86 -18.12
CA ILE A 259 22.14 -4.55 -18.36
C ILE A 259 22.36 -3.04 -18.45
N LYS A 260 21.49 -2.33 -19.17
CA LYS A 260 21.53 -0.87 -19.28
C LYS A 260 21.38 -0.22 -17.91
N GLU A 261 20.41 -0.65 -17.13
CA GLU A 261 20.15 -0.10 -15.80
C GLU A 261 21.30 -0.38 -14.81
N LEU A 262 21.87 -1.58 -14.83
CA LEU A 262 23.03 -1.90 -14.01
C LEU A 262 24.29 -1.15 -14.44
N THR A 263 24.48 -0.94 -15.72
CA THR A 263 25.59 -0.12 -16.27
C THR A 263 25.45 1.31 -15.82
N SER A 264 24.26 1.89 -15.96
CA SER A 264 23.95 3.25 -15.50
C SER A 264 24.15 3.41 -14.00
N PHE A 265 23.76 2.42 -13.21
CA PHE A 265 23.99 2.39 -11.76
C PHE A 265 25.49 2.38 -11.42
N ARG A 266 26.30 1.53 -12.07
CA ARG A 266 27.74 1.51 -11.87
C ARG A 266 28.41 2.85 -12.22
N GLU A 267 28.02 3.46 -13.32
CA GLU A 267 28.53 4.77 -13.72
C GLU A 267 28.17 5.86 -12.71
N LYS A 268 26.92 5.90 -12.27
CA LYS A 268 26.43 6.88 -11.29
C LYS A 268 27.17 6.82 -9.96
N PHE A 269 27.50 5.63 -9.49
CA PHE A 269 28.16 5.40 -8.20
C PHE A 269 29.65 5.07 -8.30
N LYS A 270 30.29 5.28 -9.47
CA LYS A 270 31.68 4.94 -9.72
C LYS A 270 32.63 5.53 -8.68
N ASP A 271 32.59 6.86 -8.52
CA ASP A 271 33.49 7.57 -7.60
C ASP A 271 33.30 7.14 -6.15
N PHE A 272 32.03 6.89 -5.76
CA PHE A 272 31.73 6.40 -4.43
C PHE A 272 32.30 4.99 -4.21
N CYS A 273 32.11 4.09 -5.16
CA CYS A 273 32.61 2.72 -5.07
C CYS A 273 34.14 2.66 -5.07
N GLU A 274 34.81 3.49 -5.88
CA GLU A 274 36.27 3.59 -5.88
C GLU A 274 36.80 4.06 -4.53
N LYS A 275 36.17 5.09 -3.95
CA LYS A 275 36.56 5.64 -2.64
C LYS A 275 36.36 4.64 -1.49
N GLU A 276 35.32 3.85 -1.54
CA GLU A 276 34.97 2.85 -0.50
C GLU A 276 35.53 1.45 -0.80
N ASN A 277 36.30 1.27 -1.86
CA ASN A 277 36.84 -0.02 -2.31
C ASN A 277 35.75 -1.08 -2.55
N ILE A 278 34.63 -0.68 -3.13
CA ILE A 278 33.51 -1.55 -3.46
C ILE A 278 33.58 -1.92 -4.94
N VAL A 279 33.42 -3.21 -5.23
CA VAL A 279 33.35 -3.73 -6.61
C VAL A 279 31.93 -4.17 -6.88
N LEU A 280 31.28 -3.52 -7.87
CA LEU A 280 30.01 -3.96 -8.41
C LEU A 280 30.27 -4.78 -9.67
N PRO A 281 29.95 -6.10 -9.68
CA PRO A 281 30.31 -6.97 -10.78
C PRO A 281 29.57 -6.62 -12.07
N VAL A 282 30.28 -6.72 -13.20
CA VAL A 282 29.65 -6.61 -14.53
C VAL A 282 28.82 -7.88 -14.77
N VAL A 283 27.56 -7.68 -15.15
CA VAL A 283 26.62 -8.76 -15.40
C VAL A 283 26.50 -9.01 -16.89
N THR A 284 26.57 -10.27 -17.31
CA THR A 284 26.45 -10.68 -18.71
C THR A 284 25.01 -11.08 -19.06
N ILE A 285 24.69 -11.07 -20.36
CA ILE A 285 23.37 -11.49 -20.86
C ILE A 285 23.07 -12.93 -20.48
N ASP A 286 24.07 -13.80 -20.48
CA ASP A 286 23.91 -15.22 -20.15
C ASP A 286 23.54 -15.46 -18.69
N GLU A 287 24.09 -14.64 -17.77
CA GLU A 287 23.71 -14.68 -16.35
C GLU A 287 22.26 -14.25 -16.11
N ILE A 288 21.75 -13.30 -16.91
CA ILE A 288 20.36 -12.86 -16.82
C ILE A 288 19.41 -13.94 -17.33
N LYS A 289 19.73 -14.57 -18.45
CA LYS A 289 18.92 -15.63 -19.05
C LYS A 289 18.84 -16.87 -18.16
N SER A 290 19.94 -17.24 -17.51
CA SER A 290 19.93 -18.37 -16.55
C SER A 290 19.03 -18.11 -15.33
N ASN A 291 18.87 -16.85 -14.93
CA ASN A 291 17.95 -16.45 -13.87
C ASN A 291 16.48 -16.42 -14.32
N ASP A 292 16.20 -16.25 -15.61
CA ASP A 292 14.84 -16.27 -16.16
C ASP A 292 14.26 -17.70 -16.24
N ASP A 293 15.08 -18.72 -16.46
CA ASP A 293 14.65 -20.13 -16.44
C ASP A 293 14.21 -20.61 -15.03
N HIS A 294 14.49 -19.84 -13.99
CA HIS A 294 14.05 -20.06 -12.61
C HIS A 294 12.97 -19.08 -12.12
N ARG A 295 12.43 -18.23 -13.02
CA ARG A 295 11.35 -17.30 -12.75
C ARG A 295 10.01 -17.83 -13.24
#